data_c40f453ca64945554b56aec35adf31fb
#
_entry.id   c40f453ca64945554b56aec35adf31fb
#
_cell.length_a   1.000
_cell.length_b   1.000
_cell.length_c   1.000
_cell.angle_alpha   90.00
_cell.angle_beta   90.00
_cell.angle_gamma   90.00
#
_symmetry.space_group_name_H-M   'P 1'
#
loop_
_entity.id
_entity.type
_entity.pdbx_description
1 polymer ?
#
loop_
_entity_poly.entity_id
_entity_poly.type
_entity_poly.pdbx_seq_one_letter_code
_entity_poly.pdbx_strand_id
1 'polypeptide(L)'
;MIQNIEPHVYRNEYVPEPPKEDSVILYYEGRKILVKIEDQEISFLTFKEAAVYNPDVYEEYTYLFSIDGQGYYLAEGIDPENFPGFELKDNQYFREARPKYRQFAAVTGWQLYRWYQSRKFCGHCGQPMVHDDKERMMRCPDCGMMEFPKICPAVIIAVTYGDKILMSKYAGREYKKYALLAGFNETGESIEETVRREVMEEVGLKVKNLRYYKSQPWSFTDTLLMGFFCELDGEDGITLDTDELAMAEWFERDKMPVEAEDLSLTNEMMMAFKHGKV
;
A
#
# COMPACT_ATOMS: atom_id res chain seq x y z
N MET A 1 5.55 -10.72 -1.60
CA MET A 1 4.81 -9.41 -1.50
C MET A 1 4.67 -9.02 -0.03
N ILE A 2 4.55 -7.73 0.28
CA ILE A 2 4.52 -7.20 1.66
C ILE A 2 3.41 -7.82 2.53
N GLN A 3 2.24 -8.12 1.95
CA GLN A 3 1.12 -8.74 2.66
C GLN A 3 1.28 -10.24 2.94
N ASN A 4 2.28 -10.89 2.37
CA ASN A 4 2.56 -12.30 2.64
C ASN A 4 3.35 -12.40 3.95
N ILE A 5 2.64 -12.40 5.07
CA ILE A 5 3.21 -12.34 6.42
C ILE A 5 3.18 -13.67 7.17
N GLU A 6 2.82 -14.76 6.50
CA GLU A 6 2.79 -16.08 7.13
C GLU A 6 4.09 -16.39 7.90
N PRO A 7 4.02 -17.01 9.08
CA PRO A 7 2.84 -17.67 9.69
C PRO A 7 1.89 -16.72 10.45
N HIS A 8 2.14 -15.40 10.45
CA HIS A 8 1.31 -14.42 11.13
C HIS A 8 -0.05 -14.25 10.46
N VAL A 9 -1.10 -14.10 11.25
CA VAL A 9 -2.49 -14.02 10.79
C VAL A 9 -3.02 -12.59 10.95
N TYR A 10 -3.16 -11.87 9.83
CA TYR A 10 -3.81 -10.58 9.78
C TYR A 10 -5.34 -10.73 9.76
N ARG A 11 -6.01 -9.94 10.59
CA ARG A 11 -7.47 -9.85 10.64
C ARG A 11 -7.89 -8.41 10.48
N ASN A 12 -8.63 -8.14 9.42
CA ASN A 12 -9.11 -6.81 9.06
C ASN A 12 -10.57 -6.57 9.49
N GLU A 13 -11.22 -7.54 10.09
CA GLU A 13 -12.59 -7.41 10.58
C GLU A 13 -12.66 -6.22 11.54
N TYR A 14 -13.67 -5.37 11.35
CA TYR A 14 -13.89 -4.22 12.22
C TYR A 14 -14.64 -4.68 13.48
N VAL A 15 -13.87 -5.05 14.47
CA VAL A 15 -14.36 -5.45 15.81
C VAL A 15 -13.62 -4.56 16.81
N PRO A 16 -14.10 -3.32 17.07
CA PRO A 16 -13.43 -2.34 17.90
C PRO A 16 -13.53 -2.69 19.38
N GLU A 17 -12.72 -3.66 19.82
CA GLU A 17 -12.57 -3.98 21.25
C GLU A 17 -11.68 -2.94 21.93
N PRO A 18 -11.90 -2.67 23.23
CA PRO A 18 -10.99 -1.85 24.03
C PRO A 18 -9.57 -2.42 24.04
N PRO A 19 -8.53 -1.55 24.00
CA PRO A 19 -7.14 -2.00 24.02
C PRO A 19 -6.76 -2.64 25.36
N LYS A 20 -5.87 -3.63 25.28
CA LYS A 20 -5.23 -4.29 26.42
C LYS A 20 -3.85 -3.70 26.67
N GLU A 21 -3.19 -4.07 27.76
CA GLU A 21 -1.83 -3.62 28.08
C GLU A 21 -0.82 -3.90 26.96
N ASP A 22 -0.95 -5.06 26.33
CA ASP A 22 -0.07 -5.53 25.24
C ASP A 22 -0.52 -5.09 23.84
N SER A 23 -1.65 -4.39 23.73
CA SER A 23 -2.11 -3.83 22.45
C SER A 23 -1.10 -2.81 21.94
N VAL A 24 -0.99 -2.73 20.61
CA VAL A 24 0.02 -1.92 19.91
C VAL A 24 -0.55 -0.56 19.54
N ILE A 25 0.23 0.49 19.80
CA ILE A 25 -0.03 1.84 19.32
C ILE A 25 0.82 2.08 18.06
N LEU A 26 0.18 2.40 16.96
CA LEU A 26 0.81 2.93 15.77
C LEU A 26 0.69 4.44 15.79
N TYR A 27 1.78 5.13 16.11
CA TYR A 27 1.81 6.59 16.16
C TYR A 27 2.45 7.17 14.91
N TYR A 28 1.81 8.21 14.36
CA TYR A 28 2.22 8.84 13.09
C TYR A 28 2.30 10.35 13.21
N GLU A 29 3.36 10.92 12.63
CA GLU A 29 3.49 12.35 12.34
C GLU A 29 3.69 12.57 10.85
N GLY A 30 2.66 12.99 10.13
CA GLY A 30 2.70 13.14 8.68
C GLY A 30 3.09 11.83 8.00
N ARG A 31 4.30 11.77 7.45
CA ARG A 31 4.85 10.57 6.79
C ARG A 31 5.70 9.69 7.69
N LYS A 32 5.92 10.09 8.94
CA LYS A 32 6.81 9.39 9.85
C LYS A 32 6.02 8.50 10.81
N ILE A 33 6.63 7.40 11.19
CA ILE A 33 6.07 6.38 12.09
C ILE A 33 7.02 6.22 13.26
N LEU A 34 6.50 6.23 14.49
CA LEU A 34 7.26 6.04 15.72
C LEU A 34 7.57 4.55 15.90
N VAL A 35 8.84 4.21 15.96
CA VAL A 35 9.32 2.83 16.13
C VAL A 35 10.54 2.80 17.04
N LYS A 36 10.72 1.69 17.73
CA LYS A 36 11.98 1.29 18.34
C LYS A 36 12.68 0.31 17.41
N ILE A 37 13.99 0.46 17.25
CA ILE A 37 14.81 -0.43 16.41
C ILE A 37 15.83 -1.11 17.29
N GLU A 38 15.75 -2.44 17.38
CA GLU A 38 16.70 -3.28 18.10
C GLU A 38 17.08 -4.46 17.21
N ASP A 39 18.37 -4.75 17.07
CA ASP A 39 18.91 -5.85 16.26
C ASP A 39 18.36 -5.86 14.81
N GLN A 40 18.18 -4.67 14.21
CA GLN A 40 17.61 -4.45 12.87
C GLN A 40 16.10 -4.77 12.76
N GLU A 41 15.44 -5.07 13.85
CA GLU A 41 14.00 -5.26 13.90
C GLU A 41 13.28 -4.04 14.47
N ILE A 42 12.13 -3.70 13.88
CA ILE A 42 11.26 -2.66 14.41
C ILE A 42 10.29 -3.23 15.45
N SER A 43 9.95 -2.41 16.43
CA SER A 43 8.82 -2.62 17.33
C SER A 43 8.05 -1.32 17.53
N PHE A 44 6.82 -1.44 18.02
CA PHE A 44 5.93 -0.31 18.25
C PHE A 44 5.66 -0.15 19.73
N LEU A 45 5.20 1.04 20.11
CA LEU A 45 4.77 1.36 21.46
C LEU A 45 3.56 0.49 21.84
N THR A 46 3.51 0.04 23.08
CA THR A 46 2.35 -0.64 23.67
C THR A 46 1.53 0.31 24.52
N PHE A 47 0.26 -0.02 24.75
CA PHE A 47 -0.59 0.74 25.68
C PHE A 47 -0.01 0.77 27.10
N LYS A 48 0.59 -0.33 27.55
CA LYS A 48 1.26 -0.40 28.86
C LYS A 48 2.41 0.61 28.98
N GLU A 49 3.26 0.71 27.95
CA GLU A 49 4.36 1.69 27.94
C GLU A 49 3.83 3.12 27.87
N ALA A 50 2.82 3.38 27.04
CA ALA A 50 2.22 4.70 26.89
C ALA A 50 1.53 5.18 28.18
N ALA A 51 0.85 4.31 28.89
CA ALA A 51 0.13 4.62 30.13
C ALA A 51 1.03 5.14 31.27
N VAL A 52 2.35 4.90 31.18
CA VAL A 52 3.33 5.46 32.14
C VAL A 52 3.37 6.99 32.09
N TYR A 53 3.18 7.56 30.89
CA TYR A 53 3.26 9.01 30.64
C TYR A 53 1.88 9.63 30.35
N ASN A 54 0.94 8.86 29.82
CA ASN A 54 -0.42 9.27 29.58
C ASN A 54 -1.39 8.22 30.13
N PRO A 55 -1.86 8.34 31.40
CA PRO A 55 -2.79 7.38 31.99
C PRO A 55 -4.14 7.28 31.24
N ASP A 56 -4.53 8.35 30.54
CA ASP A 56 -5.81 8.43 29.82
C ASP A 56 -5.74 7.82 28.41
N VAL A 57 -4.61 7.21 28.01
CA VAL A 57 -4.39 6.60 26.68
C VAL A 57 -5.42 5.51 26.34
N TYR A 58 -6.04 4.90 27.35
CA TYR A 58 -7.11 3.91 27.18
C TYR A 58 -8.49 4.51 26.89
N GLU A 59 -8.65 5.83 26.95
CA GLU A 59 -9.94 6.51 26.73
C GLU A 59 -10.05 7.05 25.28
N GLU A 60 -8.93 7.46 24.67
CA GLU A 60 -8.90 8.09 23.34
C GLU A 60 -8.08 7.29 22.34
N TYR A 61 -8.73 6.32 21.72
CA TYR A 61 -8.10 5.41 20.74
C TYR A 61 -9.00 5.13 19.54
N THR A 62 -8.39 4.67 18.45
CA THR A 62 -9.09 4.15 17.26
C THR A 62 -8.56 2.77 16.93
N TYR A 63 -9.44 1.74 16.93
CA TYR A 63 -9.09 0.38 16.50
C TYR A 63 -8.78 0.35 15.01
N LEU A 64 -7.70 -0.32 14.64
CA LEU A 64 -7.30 -0.49 13.24
C LEU A 64 -7.53 -1.92 12.73
N PHE A 65 -6.85 -2.88 13.30
CA PHE A 65 -6.87 -4.31 12.92
C PHE A 65 -6.18 -5.14 14.00
N SER A 66 -6.11 -6.46 13.79
CA SER A 66 -5.27 -7.31 14.64
C SER A 66 -4.33 -8.20 13.83
N ILE A 67 -3.20 -8.57 14.45
CA ILE A 67 -2.29 -9.61 13.94
C ILE A 67 -2.07 -10.60 15.09
N ASP A 68 -2.28 -11.88 14.83
CA ASP A 68 -2.20 -12.97 15.84
C ASP A 68 -3.07 -12.72 17.10
N GLY A 69 -4.18 -12.03 16.93
CA GLY A 69 -5.07 -11.64 18.03
C GLY A 69 -4.60 -10.45 18.86
N GLN A 70 -3.42 -9.88 18.59
CA GLN A 70 -2.96 -8.62 19.17
C GLN A 70 -3.58 -7.44 18.40
N GLY A 71 -4.28 -6.54 19.09
CA GLY A 71 -4.92 -5.37 18.49
C GLY A 71 -3.92 -4.24 18.20
N TYR A 72 -4.12 -3.56 17.08
CA TYR A 72 -3.37 -2.39 16.65
C TYR A 72 -4.30 -1.18 16.61
N TYR A 73 -3.83 -0.04 17.16
CA TYR A 73 -4.65 1.15 17.37
C TYR A 73 -3.90 2.43 17.01
N LEU A 74 -4.65 3.49 16.73
CA LEU A 74 -4.18 4.86 16.93
C LEU A 74 -4.54 5.27 18.36
N ALA A 75 -3.72 6.11 18.99
CA ALA A 75 -4.01 6.68 20.29
C ALA A 75 -3.64 8.16 20.30
N GLU A 76 -4.39 8.96 21.04
CA GLU A 76 -4.14 10.38 21.24
C GLU A 76 -3.18 10.63 22.41
N GLY A 77 -2.63 11.84 22.50
CA GLY A 77 -1.80 12.27 23.63
C GLY A 77 -0.45 11.55 23.74
N ILE A 78 0.08 11.02 22.65
CA ILE A 78 1.43 10.45 22.58
C ILE A 78 2.43 11.55 22.24
N ASP A 79 3.40 11.78 23.15
CA ASP A 79 4.54 12.64 22.90
C ASP A 79 5.80 11.77 22.72
N PRO A 80 6.38 11.68 21.52
CA PRO A 80 7.55 10.84 21.23
C PRO A 80 8.76 11.11 22.14
N GLU A 81 8.91 12.33 22.66
CA GLU A 81 10.03 12.70 23.53
C GLU A 81 10.03 11.94 24.87
N ASN A 82 8.86 11.44 25.29
CA ASN A 82 8.72 10.65 26.51
C ASN A 82 9.20 9.20 26.36
N PHE A 83 9.51 8.72 25.14
CA PHE A 83 9.83 7.32 24.88
C PHE A 83 11.29 7.17 24.40
N PRO A 84 12.29 7.20 25.30
CA PRO A 84 13.68 7.04 24.91
C PRO A 84 13.92 5.69 24.22
N GLY A 85 14.63 5.74 23.08
CA GLY A 85 14.88 4.58 22.23
C GLY A 85 13.86 4.39 21.12
N PHE A 86 12.74 5.13 21.13
CA PHE A 86 11.86 5.23 19.96
C PHE A 86 12.30 6.40 19.07
N GLU A 87 12.12 6.27 17.76
CA GLU A 87 12.45 7.29 16.79
C GLU A 87 11.41 7.34 15.65
N LEU A 88 11.25 8.51 15.05
CA LEU A 88 10.34 8.71 13.93
C LEU A 88 11.04 8.40 12.60
N LYS A 89 10.66 7.33 11.92
CA LYS A 89 11.14 6.93 10.60
C LYS A 89 10.16 7.30 9.50
N ASP A 90 10.67 7.85 8.38
CA ASP A 90 9.85 8.09 7.17
C ASP A 90 9.25 6.77 6.65
N ASN A 91 8.08 6.84 6.03
CA ASN A 91 7.38 5.64 5.54
C ASN A 91 8.18 4.84 4.50
N GLN A 92 9.12 5.46 3.78
CA GLN A 92 10.00 4.74 2.84
C GLN A 92 10.95 3.76 3.54
N TYR A 93 11.34 4.02 4.80
CA TYR A 93 12.10 3.09 5.61
C TYR A 93 11.42 1.72 5.71
N PHE A 94 10.09 1.70 5.74
CA PHE A 94 9.29 0.47 5.87
C PHE A 94 9.24 -0.37 4.59
N ARG A 95 9.92 0.01 3.52
CA ARG A 95 10.13 -0.87 2.37
C ARG A 95 11.09 -2.02 2.65
N GLU A 96 11.98 -1.86 3.63
CA GLU A 96 13.03 -2.81 3.98
C GLU A 96 13.00 -3.23 5.46
N ALA A 97 12.09 -2.66 6.26
CA ALA A 97 11.99 -2.92 7.69
C ALA A 97 11.68 -4.38 8.02
N ARG A 98 12.13 -4.83 9.19
CA ARG A 98 11.93 -6.19 9.69
C ARG A 98 11.35 -6.17 11.11
N PRO A 99 10.64 -7.20 11.54
CA PRO A 99 10.14 -8.32 10.76
C PRO A 99 8.99 -7.91 9.81
N LYS A 100 8.71 -8.72 8.81
CA LYS A 100 7.78 -8.41 7.71
C LYS A 100 6.36 -8.11 8.17
N TYR A 101 5.84 -8.80 9.18
CA TYR A 101 4.49 -8.54 9.67
C TYR A 101 4.36 -7.16 10.34
N ARG A 102 5.43 -6.66 11.00
CA ARG A 102 5.46 -5.31 11.55
C ARG A 102 5.64 -4.27 10.44
N GLN A 103 6.44 -4.57 9.42
CA GLN A 103 6.53 -3.76 8.21
C GLN A 103 5.14 -3.56 7.58
N PHE A 104 4.39 -4.65 7.38
CA PHE A 104 3.02 -4.62 6.85
C PHE A 104 2.07 -3.83 7.77
N ALA A 105 2.14 -4.05 9.09
CA ALA A 105 1.33 -3.33 10.07
C ALA A 105 1.56 -1.81 10.00
N ALA A 106 2.84 -1.38 9.94
CA ALA A 106 3.21 0.02 9.87
C ALA A 106 2.56 0.75 8.70
N VAL A 107 2.68 0.20 7.49
CA VAL A 107 2.16 0.86 6.28
C VAL A 107 0.65 0.75 6.13
N THR A 108 0.05 -0.37 6.58
CA THR A 108 -1.41 -0.55 6.58
C THR A 108 -2.08 0.40 7.57
N GLY A 109 -1.51 0.53 8.77
CA GLY A 109 -1.97 1.50 9.76
C GLY A 109 -1.80 2.95 9.28
N TRP A 110 -0.71 3.25 8.55
CA TRP A 110 -0.49 4.59 7.99
C TRP A 110 -1.55 4.97 6.93
N GLN A 111 -2.00 4.04 6.09
CA GLN A 111 -3.10 4.26 5.16
C GLN A 111 -4.40 4.62 5.92
N LEU A 112 -4.74 3.87 6.96
CA LEU A 112 -5.91 4.14 7.79
C LEU A 112 -5.78 5.45 8.55
N TYR A 113 -4.61 5.74 9.15
CA TYR A 113 -4.34 7.01 9.81
C TYR A 113 -4.58 8.21 8.89
N ARG A 114 -4.03 8.21 7.68
CA ARG A 114 -4.22 9.29 6.71
C ARG A 114 -5.69 9.46 6.33
N TRP A 115 -6.39 8.36 6.17
CA TRP A 115 -7.81 8.41 5.87
C TRP A 115 -8.60 9.03 7.02
N TYR A 116 -8.42 8.60 8.27
CA TYR A 116 -9.07 9.19 9.43
C TYR A 116 -8.73 10.68 9.58
N GLN A 117 -7.46 11.07 9.43
CA GLN A 117 -7.05 12.48 9.49
C GLN A 117 -7.71 13.34 8.40
N SER A 118 -7.95 12.79 7.21
CA SER A 118 -8.58 13.50 6.09
C SER A 118 -10.11 13.50 6.14
N ARG A 119 -10.74 12.79 7.08
CA ARG A 119 -12.20 12.65 7.22
C ARG A 119 -12.74 13.14 8.55
N LYS A 120 -12.04 14.09 9.17
CA LYS A 120 -12.50 14.75 10.41
C LYS A 120 -13.75 15.62 10.18
N PHE A 121 -13.91 16.16 8.99
CA PHE A 121 -15.04 17.00 8.62
C PHE A 121 -15.73 16.47 7.37
N CYS A 122 -17.06 16.62 7.33
CA CYS A 122 -17.89 16.22 6.21
C CYS A 122 -17.58 17.04 4.95
N GLY A 123 -17.25 16.38 3.85
CA GLY A 123 -16.99 17.04 2.57
C GLY A 123 -18.23 17.68 1.92
N HIS A 124 -19.43 17.37 2.42
CA HIS A 124 -20.69 17.93 1.93
C HIS A 124 -21.15 19.16 2.74
N CYS A 125 -21.20 19.08 4.07
CA CYS A 125 -21.77 20.14 4.90
C CYS A 125 -20.78 20.79 5.88
N GLY A 126 -19.53 20.31 5.93
CA GLY A 126 -18.47 20.88 6.79
C GLY A 126 -18.55 20.51 8.27
N GLN A 127 -19.56 19.74 8.70
CA GLN A 127 -19.73 19.35 10.11
C GLN A 127 -18.74 18.25 10.52
N PRO A 128 -18.37 18.14 11.80
CA PRO A 128 -17.54 17.04 12.29
C PRO A 128 -18.14 15.68 11.98
N MET A 129 -17.30 14.75 11.56
CA MET A 129 -17.69 13.36 11.35
C MET A 129 -17.40 12.51 12.58
N VAL A 130 -18.19 11.46 12.78
CA VAL A 130 -18.03 10.50 13.87
C VAL A 130 -17.74 9.11 13.35
N HIS A 131 -17.07 8.28 14.15
CA HIS A 131 -16.88 6.86 13.86
C HIS A 131 -18.24 6.13 13.90
N ASP A 132 -18.41 5.17 12.99
CA ASP A 132 -19.53 4.24 13.08
C ASP A 132 -19.14 3.05 13.97
N ASP A 133 -20.11 2.53 14.75
CA ASP A 133 -19.87 1.46 15.71
C ASP A 133 -19.80 0.06 15.08
N LYS A 134 -20.34 -0.09 13.88
CA LYS A 134 -20.50 -1.40 13.22
C LYS A 134 -19.54 -1.61 12.07
N GLU A 135 -19.23 -0.55 11.36
CA GLU A 135 -18.40 -0.60 10.17
C GLU A 135 -17.23 0.38 10.28
N ARG A 136 -16.13 0.05 9.58
CA ARG A 136 -15.00 0.96 9.42
C ARG A 136 -15.39 2.08 8.47
N MET A 137 -16.14 3.05 8.99
CA MET A 137 -16.57 4.22 8.23
C MET A 137 -16.68 5.45 9.13
N MET A 138 -16.61 6.63 8.53
CA MET A 138 -16.94 7.90 9.15
C MET A 138 -18.33 8.32 8.69
N ARG A 139 -19.17 8.76 9.61
CA ARG A 139 -20.53 9.23 9.34
C ARG A 139 -20.70 10.69 9.75
N CYS A 140 -21.34 11.48 8.92
CA CYS A 140 -21.79 12.81 9.32
C CYS A 140 -23.14 12.70 10.08
N PRO A 141 -23.21 13.11 11.35
CA PRO A 141 -24.46 13.03 12.11
C PRO A 141 -25.52 14.03 11.61
N ASP A 142 -25.09 15.07 10.89
CA ASP A 142 -25.97 16.16 10.44
C ASP A 142 -26.61 15.86 9.08
N CYS A 143 -25.85 15.48 8.04
CA CYS A 143 -26.38 15.23 6.69
C CYS A 143 -26.42 13.77 6.29
N GLY A 144 -25.92 12.84 7.12
CA GLY A 144 -25.93 11.41 6.84
C GLY A 144 -24.85 10.94 5.86
N MET A 145 -23.94 11.81 5.41
CA MET A 145 -22.82 11.43 4.52
C MET A 145 -22.00 10.33 5.15
N MET A 146 -21.67 9.30 4.37
CA MET A 146 -20.86 8.16 4.79
C MET A 146 -19.57 8.13 3.97
N GLU A 147 -18.44 7.89 4.64
CA GLU A 147 -17.12 7.78 4.03
C GLU A 147 -16.43 6.50 4.50
N PHE A 148 -16.02 5.67 3.55
CA PHE A 148 -15.25 4.45 3.78
C PHE A 148 -13.77 4.67 3.55
N PRO A 149 -12.87 3.79 4.07
CA PRO A 149 -11.44 3.88 3.80
C PRO A 149 -11.15 3.96 2.31
N LYS A 150 -10.28 4.90 1.94
CA LYS A 150 -9.90 5.11 0.55
C LYS A 150 -9.06 3.94 0.04
N ILE A 151 -9.50 3.33 -1.06
CA ILE A 151 -8.76 2.33 -1.84
C ILE A 151 -8.89 2.72 -3.30
N CYS A 152 -7.75 3.00 -3.97
CA CYS A 152 -7.70 3.35 -5.38
C CYS A 152 -7.31 2.12 -6.18
N PRO A 153 -8.19 1.58 -7.06
CA PRO A 153 -7.81 0.49 -7.95
C PRO A 153 -6.80 0.98 -8.99
N ALA A 154 -5.78 0.15 -9.24
CA ALA A 154 -4.79 0.39 -10.28
C ALA A 154 -4.29 -0.93 -10.88
N VAL A 155 -3.78 -0.89 -12.09
CA VAL A 155 -3.21 -2.05 -12.77
C VAL A 155 -1.69 -2.04 -12.73
N ILE A 156 -1.09 -3.24 -12.72
CA ILE A 156 0.31 -3.49 -13.05
C ILE A 156 0.31 -4.39 -14.27
N ILE A 157 0.98 -3.98 -15.35
CA ILE A 157 0.83 -4.59 -16.66
C ILE A 157 2.15 -5.13 -17.16
N ALA A 158 2.25 -6.44 -17.27
CA ALA A 158 3.37 -7.14 -17.91
C ALA A 158 2.99 -7.44 -19.38
N VAL A 159 3.42 -6.58 -20.29
CA VAL A 159 3.25 -6.82 -21.73
C VAL A 159 4.34 -7.75 -22.20
N THR A 160 3.96 -8.84 -22.88
CA THR A 160 4.88 -9.87 -23.40
C THR A 160 4.84 -9.94 -24.91
N TYR A 161 5.97 -10.28 -25.52
CA TYR A 161 6.10 -10.55 -26.95
C TYR A 161 7.05 -11.73 -27.16
N GLY A 162 6.49 -12.92 -27.34
CA GLY A 162 7.28 -14.16 -27.35
C GLY A 162 8.05 -14.32 -26.03
N ASP A 163 9.37 -14.39 -26.11
CA ASP A 163 10.27 -14.51 -24.96
C ASP A 163 10.79 -13.16 -24.43
N LYS A 164 10.07 -12.09 -24.73
CA LYS A 164 10.38 -10.73 -24.25
C LYS A 164 9.28 -10.18 -23.38
N ILE A 165 9.67 -9.30 -22.44
CA ILE A 165 8.78 -8.50 -21.60
C ILE A 165 9.13 -7.03 -21.75
N LEU A 166 8.12 -6.17 -21.76
CA LEU A 166 8.29 -4.73 -21.73
C LEU A 166 8.58 -4.28 -20.30
N MET A 167 9.67 -3.55 -20.09
CA MET A 167 9.96 -2.90 -18.81
C MET A 167 10.23 -1.43 -19.03
N SER A 168 9.86 -0.62 -18.05
CA SER A 168 9.93 0.84 -18.07
C SER A 168 10.71 1.41 -16.89
N LYS A 169 11.01 2.72 -16.97
CA LYS A 169 11.45 3.55 -15.84
C LYS A 169 10.67 4.85 -15.84
N TYR A 170 10.21 5.26 -14.69
CA TYR A 170 9.46 6.51 -14.53
C TYR A 170 10.33 7.76 -14.78
N ALA A 171 9.76 8.77 -15.43
CA ALA A 171 10.34 10.08 -15.55
C ALA A 171 10.22 10.86 -14.23
N GLY A 172 11.22 11.67 -13.89
CA GLY A 172 11.17 12.63 -12.79
C GLY A 172 11.04 12.06 -11.36
N ARG A 173 10.95 10.74 -11.18
CA ARG A 173 10.80 10.09 -9.87
C ARG A 173 12.15 9.69 -9.28
N GLU A 174 12.23 9.65 -7.94
CA GLU A 174 13.40 9.12 -7.21
C GLU A 174 13.62 7.62 -7.44
N TYR A 175 12.55 6.88 -7.69
CA TYR A 175 12.61 5.45 -7.98
C TYR A 175 13.25 5.20 -9.35
N LYS A 176 14.45 4.62 -9.37
CA LYS A 176 15.27 4.39 -10.57
C LYS A 176 15.32 2.94 -11.05
N LYS A 177 14.71 2.00 -10.30
CA LYS A 177 14.65 0.60 -10.70
C LYS A 177 13.69 0.41 -11.88
N TYR A 178 13.81 -0.72 -12.57
CA TYR A 178 12.85 -1.12 -13.59
C TYR A 178 11.47 -1.38 -12.99
N ALA A 179 10.45 -1.02 -13.73
CA ALA A 179 9.06 -1.19 -13.41
C ALA A 179 8.30 -1.84 -14.59
N LEU A 180 7.09 -2.25 -14.35
CA LEU A 180 6.09 -2.56 -15.37
C LEU A 180 5.19 -1.33 -15.55
N LEU A 181 4.45 -1.27 -16.66
CA LEU A 181 3.45 -0.22 -16.88
C LEU A 181 2.39 -0.27 -15.77
N ALA A 182 1.88 0.87 -15.36
CA ALA A 182 0.96 0.94 -14.24
C ALA A 182 0.13 2.22 -14.26
N GLY A 183 -1.17 2.08 -14.11
CA GLY A 183 -2.06 3.24 -14.03
C GLY A 183 -3.31 3.01 -13.21
N PHE A 184 -3.99 4.11 -12.90
CA PHE A 184 -5.23 4.08 -12.14
C PHE A 184 -6.44 3.78 -13.01
N ASN A 185 -7.38 3.03 -12.43
CA ASN A 185 -8.68 2.82 -13.04
C ASN A 185 -9.50 4.11 -12.98
N GLU A 186 -10.13 4.47 -14.10
CA GLU A 186 -10.98 5.62 -14.22
C GLU A 186 -12.47 5.30 -14.06
N THR A 187 -13.27 6.31 -13.70
CA THR A 187 -14.70 6.14 -13.47
C THR A 187 -15.39 5.66 -14.74
N GLY A 188 -16.04 4.51 -14.67
CA GLY A 188 -16.78 3.90 -15.77
C GLY A 188 -15.97 2.90 -16.60
N GLU A 189 -14.68 2.73 -16.33
CA GLU A 189 -13.86 1.69 -16.93
C GLU A 189 -13.98 0.35 -16.20
N SER A 190 -13.96 -0.74 -16.93
CA SER A 190 -13.56 -2.04 -16.41
C SER A 190 -12.05 -2.09 -16.22
N ILE A 191 -11.56 -2.99 -15.36
CA ILE A 191 -10.13 -3.11 -15.13
C ILE A 191 -9.34 -3.56 -16.38
N GLU A 192 -9.99 -4.33 -17.27
CA GLU A 192 -9.43 -4.75 -18.55
C GLU A 192 -9.34 -3.59 -19.55
N GLU A 193 -10.26 -2.64 -19.50
CA GLU A 193 -10.20 -1.39 -20.29
C GLU A 193 -9.06 -0.51 -19.80
N THR A 194 -8.88 -0.39 -18.49
CA THR A 194 -7.73 0.31 -17.90
C THR A 194 -6.40 -0.27 -18.41
N VAL A 195 -6.25 -1.60 -18.43
CA VAL A 195 -5.04 -2.24 -18.98
C VAL A 195 -4.77 -1.81 -20.41
N ARG A 196 -5.80 -1.80 -21.27
CA ARG A 196 -5.62 -1.42 -22.69
C ARG A 196 -5.33 0.05 -22.89
N ARG A 197 -6.00 0.91 -22.11
CA ARG A 197 -5.81 2.37 -22.17
C ARG A 197 -4.40 2.74 -21.73
N GLU A 198 -3.95 2.28 -20.57
CA GLU A 198 -2.63 2.58 -20.03
C GLU A 198 -1.49 2.11 -20.96
N VAL A 199 -1.59 0.92 -21.54
CA VAL A 199 -0.59 0.45 -22.52
C VAL A 199 -0.60 1.34 -23.78
N MET A 200 -1.77 1.78 -24.22
CA MET A 200 -1.86 2.66 -25.37
C MET A 200 -1.31 4.07 -25.07
N GLU A 201 -1.62 4.62 -23.90
CA GLU A 201 -1.18 5.96 -23.48
C GLU A 201 0.32 6.01 -23.23
N GLU A 202 0.86 5.09 -22.41
CA GLU A 202 2.27 5.13 -21.99
C GLU A 202 3.25 4.73 -23.12
N VAL A 203 2.86 3.78 -23.99
CA VAL A 203 3.81 3.18 -24.96
C VAL A 203 3.27 3.01 -26.40
N GLY A 204 2.01 3.39 -26.67
CA GLY A 204 1.41 3.35 -28.01
C GLY A 204 1.12 1.94 -28.54
N LEU A 205 1.09 0.92 -27.68
CA LEU A 205 0.93 -0.47 -28.08
C LEU A 205 -0.51 -0.96 -27.88
N LYS A 206 -0.92 -1.96 -28.68
CA LYS A 206 -2.16 -2.71 -28.47
C LYS A 206 -1.85 -4.05 -27.80
N VAL A 207 -2.77 -4.52 -26.98
CA VAL A 207 -2.61 -5.79 -26.25
C VAL A 207 -3.85 -6.66 -26.33
N LYS A 208 -3.63 -7.98 -26.27
CA LYS A 208 -4.63 -9.04 -26.26
C LYS A 208 -4.32 -10.08 -25.19
N ASN A 209 -5.19 -11.08 -25.05
CA ASN A 209 -5.02 -12.21 -24.14
C ASN A 209 -4.69 -11.79 -22.68
N LEU A 210 -5.45 -10.81 -22.17
CA LEU A 210 -5.28 -10.32 -20.82
C LEU A 210 -5.56 -11.45 -19.81
N ARG A 211 -4.62 -11.71 -18.91
CA ARG A 211 -4.72 -12.72 -17.86
C ARG A 211 -4.43 -12.08 -16.51
N TYR A 212 -5.43 -12.05 -15.64
CA TYR A 212 -5.22 -11.65 -14.25
C TYR A 212 -4.21 -12.59 -13.57
N TYR A 213 -3.28 -12.01 -12.81
CA TYR A 213 -2.25 -12.76 -12.10
C TYR A 213 -2.53 -12.79 -10.60
N LYS A 214 -2.41 -11.65 -9.93
CA LYS A 214 -2.63 -11.47 -8.49
C LYS A 214 -3.01 -10.01 -8.18
N SER A 215 -3.43 -9.77 -6.95
CA SER A 215 -3.55 -8.41 -6.42
C SER A 215 -2.65 -8.17 -5.22
N GLN A 216 -2.38 -6.89 -4.94
CA GLN A 216 -1.62 -6.43 -3.81
C GLN A 216 -2.24 -5.18 -3.20
N PRO A 217 -2.56 -5.14 -1.89
CA PRO A 217 -2.78 -3.90 -1.19
C PRO A 217 -1.45 -3.15 -1.09
N TRP A 218 -1.44 -1.92 -1.62
CA TRP A 218 -0.25 -1.07 -1.64
C TRP A 218 -0.51 0.20 -0.83
N SER A 219 -0.38 0.07 0.49
CA SER A 219 -0.75 1.09 1.48
C SER A 219 0.10 2.37 1.40
N PHE A 220 1.25 2.33 0.71
CA PHE A 220 2.07 3.52 0.47
C PHE A 220 1.35 4.60 -0.35
N THR A 221 0.37 4.21 -1.18
CA THR A 221 -0.37 5.11 -2.08
C THR A 221 -1.89 4.89 -2.05
N ASP A 222 -2.43 4.22 -1.03
CA ASP A 222 -3.85 3.88 -0.89
C ASP A 222 -4.39 3.02 -2.05
N THR A 223 -3.54 2.18 -2.65
CA THR A 223 -3.84 1.50 -3.90
C THR A 223 -4.13 0.02 -3.69
N LEU A 224 -5.10 -0.52 -4.43
CA LEU A 224 -5.20 -1.95 -4.71
C LEU A 224 -4.64 -2.20 -6.10
N LEU A 225 -3.45 -2.77 -6.17
CA LEU A 225 -2.78 -3.14 -7.41
C LEU A 225 -3.35 -4.46 -7.95
N MET A 226 -3.72 -4.50 -9.22
CA MET A 226 -4.18 -5.70 -9.93
C MET A 226 -3.21 -6.02 -11.07
N GLY A 227 -2.48 -7.12 -10.95
CA GLY A 227 -1.46 -7.56 -11.91
C GLY A 227 -2.06 -8.31 -13.09
N PHE A 228 -1.70 -7.91 -14.30
CA PHE A 228 -2.09 -8.55 -15.54
C PHE A 228 -0.86 -8.89 -16.39
N PHE A 229 -0.84 -10.11 -16.93
CA PHE A 229 -0.03 -10.45 -18.09
C PHE A 229 -0.89 -10.30 -19.34
N CYS A 230 -0.33 -9.70 -20.37
CA CYS A 230 -0.97 -9.59 -21.69
C CYS A 230 0.07 -9.77 -22.80
N GLU A 231 -0.40 -10.04 -23.98
CA GLU A 231 0.42 -10.23 -25.18
C GLU A 231 0.31 -9.01 -26.09
N LEU A 232 1.41 -8.64 -26.72
CA LEU A 232 1.42 -7.65 -27.79
C LEU A 232 0.45 -8.06 -28.91
N ASP A 233 -0.33 -7.10 -29.40
CA ASP A 233 -1.24 -7.27 -30.54
C ASP A 233 -0.85 -6.32 -31.67
N GLY A 234 0.00 -6.78 -32.57
CA GLY A 234 0.48 -6.01 -33.72
C GLY A 234 1.99 -5.80 -33.72
N GLU A 235 2.41 -4.59 -34.11
CA GLU A 235 3.82 -4.20 -34.21
C GLU A 235 4.41 -3.83 -32.85
N ASP A 236 5.71 -4.06 -32.65
CA ASP A 236 6.43 -3.86 -31.39
C ASP A 236 7.07 -2.47 -31.24
N GLY A 237 6.77 -1.55 -32.16
CA GLY A 237 7.27 -0.19 -32.16
C GLY A 237 6.69 0.66 -31.04
N ILE A 238 7.53 1.07 -30.08
CA ILE A 238 7.14 1.85 -28.91
C ILE A 238 7.05 3.33 -29.26
N THR A 239 5.92 3.96 -28.90
CA THR A 239 5.74 5.41 -28.87
C THR A 239 5.63 5.84 -27.42
N LEU A 240 6.73 6.34 -26.87
CA LEU A 240 6.86 6.62 -25.43
C LEU A 240 6.15 7.92 -25.04
N ASP A 241 5.33 7.90 -24.01
CA ASP A 241 4.93 9.10 -23.28
C ASP A 241 6.09 9.55 -22.38
N THR A 242 6.77 10.61 -22.78
CA THR A 242 7.96 11.14 -22.10
C THR A 242 7.64 11.94 -20.84
N ASP A 243 6.39 12.29 -20.60
CA ASP A 243 5.96 12.99 -19.38
C ASP A 243 5.88 11.98 -18.20
N GLU A 244 5.52 10.73 -18.48
CA GLU A 244 5.40 9.67 -17.48
C GLU A 244 6.60 8.72 -17.43
N LEU A 245 7.17 8.38 -18.56
CA LEU A 245 8.24 7.39 -18.67
C LEU A 245 9.54 7.99 -19.20
N ALA A 246 10.64 7.70 -18.52
CA ALA A 246 12.00 8.03 -19.01
C ALA A 246 12.48 7.04 -20.07
N MET A 247 11.97 5.80 -20.02
CA MET A 247 12.26 4.75 -21.00
C MET A 247 11.22 3.63 -20.92
N ALA A 248 11.03 2.94 -22.04
CA ALA A 248 10.38 1.64 -22.12
C ALA A 248 11.09 0.81 -23.19
N GLU A 249 11.49 -0.41 -22.84
CA GLU A 249 12.26 -1.30 -23.73
C GLU A 249 11.84 -2.76 -23.57
N TRP A 250 12.03 -3.54 -24.65
CA TRP A 250 11.84 -4.98 -24.65
C TRP A 250 13.09 -5.70 -24.12
N PHE A 251 12.91 -6.51 -23.09
CA PHE A 251 13.98 -7.33 -22.50
C PHE A 251 13.74 -8.81 -22.77
N GLU A 252 14.73 -9.49 -23.28
CA GLU A 252 14.73 -10.95 -23.37
C GLU A 252 14.73 -11.55 -21.95
N ARG A 253 14.02 -12.63 -21.75
CA ARG A 253 13.81 -13.31 -20.47
C ARG A 253 15.11 -13.54 -19.69
N ASP A 254 16.15 -14.00 -20.37
CA ASP A 254 17.45 -14.33 -19.81
C ASP A 254 18.34 -13.10 -19.54
N LYS A 255 18.01 -11.95 -20.15
CA LYS A 255 18.76 -10.69 -20.02
C LYS A 255 18.09 -9.64 -19.12
N MET A 256 17.02 -10.02 -18.43
CA MET A 256 16.32 -9.08 -17.52
C MET A 256 17.23 -8.66 -16.37
N PRO A 257 17.53 -7.34 -16.22
CA PRO A 257 18.41 -6.82 -15.14
C PRO A 257 17.63 -6.60 -13.84
N VAL A 258 16.93 -7.63 -13.37
CA VAL A 258 16.11 -7.60 -12.16
C VAL A 258 16.50 -8.72 -11.21
N GLU A 259 16.45 -8.40 -9.92
CA GLU A 259 16.67 -9.33 -8.82
C GLU A 259 15.39 -9.49 -8.00
N ALA A 260 15.26 -10.62 -7.31
CA ALA A 260 14.09 -10.92 -6.50
C ALA A 260 14.02 -10.02 -5.25
N GLU A 261 12.87 -9.39 -5.05
CA GLU A 261 12.52 -8.65 -3.85
C GLU A 261 11.22 -9.22 -3.26
N ASP A 262 11.11 -9.30 -1.95
CA ASP A 262 9.88 -9.79 -1.29
C ASP A 262 9.02 -8.61 -0.81
N LEU A 263 8.73 -7.66 -1.72
CA LEU A 263 7.98 -6.45 -1.40
C LEU A 263 6.79 -6.22 -2.34
N SER A 264 7.04 -6.15 -3.65
CA SER A 264 6.07 -5.62 -4.62
C SER A 264 5.57 -6.67 -5.61
N LEU A 265 4.31 -6.49 -6.04
CA LEU A 265 3.69 -7.27 -7.12
C LEU A 265 4.46 -7.09 -8.44
N THR A 266 4.92 -5.87 -8.73
CA THR A 266 5.72 -5.57 -9.91
C THR A 266 6.96 -6.46 -10.00
N ASN A 267 7.73 -6.56 -8.93
CA ASN A 267 8.91 -7.42 -8.90
C ASN A 267 8.53 -8.89 -8.99
N GLU A 268 7.50 -9.34 -8.26
CA GLU A 268 7.03 -10.73 -8.34
C GLU A 268 6.63 -11.12 -9.77
N MET A 269 5.94 -10.23 -10.50
CA MET A 269 5.54 -10.48 -11.89
C MET A 269 6.75 -10.54 -12.82
N MET A 270 7.71 -9.62 -12.70
CA MET A 270 8.96 -9.67 -13.47
C MET A 270 9.73 -10.98 -13.22
N MET A 271 9.82 -11.41 -11.97
CA MET A 271 10.49 -12.65 -11.57
C MET A 271 9.72 -13.89 -12.05
N ALA A 272 8.38 -13.86 -12.04
CA ALA A 272 7.56 -14.94 -12.57
C ALA A 272 7.81 -15.14 -14.08
N PHE A 273 7.88 -14.06 -14.85
CA PHE A 273 8.25 -14.12 -16.27
C PHE A 273 9.69 -14.61 -16.44
N LYS A 274 10.66 -14.04 -15.72
CA LYS A 274 12.08 -14.43 -15.80
C LYS A 274 12.31 -15.93 -15.58
N HIS A 275 11.52 -16.54 -14.71
CA HIS A 275 11.60 -17.98 -14.38
C HIS A 275 10.67 -18.87 -15.20
N GLY A 276 10.00 -18.37 -16.25
CA GLY A 276 9.12 -19.15 -17.11
C GLY A 276 7.89 -19.73 -16.40
N LYS A 277 7.40 -19.05 -15.37
CA LYS A 277 6.21 -19.46 -14.61
C LYS A 277 4.90 -18.94 -15.21
N VAL A 278 5.00 -18.10 -16.23
CA VAL A 278 3.88 -17.42 -16.91
C VAL A 278 4.21 -17.26 -18.39
#